data_615e74481cbe45dfce5aad71f931ff11
#
_entry.id   615e74481cbe45dfce5aad71f931ff11
#
_cell.length_a   1.000
_cell.length_b   1.000
_cell.length_c   1.000
_cell.angle_alpha   90.00
_cell.angle_beta   90.00
_cell.angle_gamma   90.00
#
_symmetry.space_group_name_H-M   'P 1'
#
loop_
_entity.id
_entity.type
_entity.pdbx_description
1 polymer ?
#
loop_
_entity_poly.entity_id
_entity_poly.type
_entity_poly.pdbx_seq_one_letter_code
_entity_poly.pdbx_strand_id
1 'polypeptide(L)'
;MSFLMRCAVVLGLGLGSLQGANLKVGVFHPLLVDLAKQLGGDSVEVVNLAQGTSDLHRFQPGPKELGRARGAQLYMVAGKGFESYLGKIQSIVGKDRVLEVGRKIPSLTYGKGNNLHACCPTHSNHNHGGLDPHWWHSIDAWRRAATIVADEFSKRDPANKKEYEANAKAFRGRMDVLNSWTKGQMKRVPKNRRTLATAHAAFGYLCKDFGWKMLPVQGMNREASPSPKWLGEMAAVIKKEQIAAVFPEQTHNPKVFQTLAKETGVKIGTPLIADGGPSIEKMFQHNVTVIVGALGE
;
A
#
# COMPACT_ATOMS: atom_id res chain seq x y z
N MET A 1 -6.93 13.34 82.12
CA MET A 1 -5.88 12.91 81.22
C MET A 1 -6.53 12.75 79.87
N SER A 2 -6.38 13.74 79.00
CA SER A 2 -7.11 13.82 77.68
C SER A 2 -6.10 13.57 76.57
N PHE A 3 -6.30 12.49 75.79
CA PHE A 3 -5.46 12.11 74.64
C PHE A 3 -6.03 12.76 73.37
N LEU A 4 -5.34 13.78 72.86
CA LEU A 4 -5.65 14.40 71.56
C LEU A 4 -4.97 13.59 70.45
N MET A 5 -5.80 12.90 69.67
CA MET A 5 -5.40 12.17 68.45
C MET A 5 -5.37 13.14 67.26
N ARG A 6 -4.16 13.50 66.83
CA ARG A 6 -3.96 14.31 65.59
C ARG A 6 -4.10 13.41 64.37
N CYS A 7 -5.21 13.58 63.61
CA CYS A 7 -5.33 13.02 62.29
C CYS A 7 -4.50 13.86 61.30
N ALA A 8 -3.43 13.27 60.76
CA ALA A 8 -2.71 13.82 59.62
C ALA A 8 -3.46 13.47 58.33
N VAL A 9 -4.05 14.47 57.71
CA VAL A 9 -4.62 14.34 56.35
C VAL A 9 -3.47 14.42 55.35
N VAL A 10 -3.11 13.29 54.75
CA VAL A 10 -2.19 13.26 53.61
C VAL A 10 -2.97 13.62 52.37
N LEU A 11 -2.85 14.86 51.91
CA LEU A 11 -3.30 15.26 50.55
C LEU A 11 -2.38 14.57 49.51
N GLY A 12 -2.84 13.47 48.94
CA GLY A 12 -2.24 12.90 47.76
C GLY A 12 -2.47 13.83 46.58
N LEU A 13 -1.47 14.63 46.23
CA LEU A 13 -1.43 15.33 44.94
C LEU A 13 -1.31 14.26 43.83
N GLY A 14 -2.47 13.91 43.24
CA GLY A 14 -2.49 13.14 42.01
C GLY A 14 -1.81 13.99 40.91
N LEU A 15 -0.59 13.60 40.55
CA LEU A 15 0.04 14.03 39.31
C LEU A 15 -0.81 13.52 38.14
N GLY A 16 -1.87 14.26 37.80
CA GLY A 16 -2.54 14.10 36.54
C GLY A 16 -1.49 14.34 35.44
N SER A 17 -1.11 13.28 34.72
CA SER A 17 -0.33 13.40 33.50
C SER A 17 -1.07 14.38 32.60
N LEU A 18 -0.50 15.54 32.36
CA LEU A 18 -0.87 16.40 31.24
C LEU A 18 -0.63 15.60 29.97
N GLN A 19 -1.65 14.87 29.55
CA GLN A 19 -1.64 14.19 28.26
C GLN A 19 -1.60 15.29 27.22
N GLY A 20 -0.43 15.53 26.64
CA GLY A 20 -0.26 16.46 25.53
C GLY A 20 -1.27 16.10 24.41
N ALA A 21 -1.70 17.09 23.65
CA ALA A 21 -2.60 16.84 22.53
C ALA A 21 -1.96 15.79 21.60
N ASN A 22 -2.71 14.73 21.27
CA ASN A 22 -2.25 13.67 20.39
C ASN A 22 -1.72 14.21 19.06
N LEU A 23 -0.66 13.64 18.52
CA LEU A 23 -0.15 13.96 17.20
C LEU A 23 -1.24 13.67 16.15
N LYS A 24 -1.74 14.70 15.48
CA LYS A 24 -2.78 14.54 14.45
C LYS A 24 -2.15 14.37 13.08
N VAL A 25 -2.53 13.29 12.36
CA VAL A 25 -1.95 12.90 11.08
C VAL A 25 -3.04 12.72 10.02
N GLY A 26 -2.98 13.48 8.93
CA GLY A 26 -3.81 13.29 7.74
C GLY A 26 -3.17 12.29 6.78
N VAL A 27 -3.90 11.28 6.32
CA VAL A 27 -3.33 10.18 5.53
C VAL A 27 -4.12 9.99 4.24
N PHE A 28 -3.43 9.95 3.09
CA PHE A 28 -4.05 9.88 1.77
C PHE A 28 -4.09 8.46 1.16
N HIS A 29 -3.60 7.44 1.85
CA HIS A 29 -3.61 6.07 1.35
C HIS A 29 -4.12 5.10 2.44
N PRO A 30 -5.11 4.22 2.17
CA PRO A 30 -5.72 3.35 3.18
C PRO A 30 -4.72 2.46 3.94
N LEU A 31 -3.73 1.90 3.26
CA LEU A 31 -2.71 1.07 3.92
C LEU A 31 -1.74 1.88 4.77
N LEU A 32 -1.52 3.16 4.44
CA LEU A 32 -0.78 4.06 5.33
C LEU A 32 -1.60 4.47 6.54
N VAL A 33 -2.94 4.50 6.44
CA VAL A 33 -3.82 4.67 7.61
C VAL A 33 -3.65 3.49 8.57
N ASP A 34 -3.62 2.26 8.05
CA ASP A 34 -3.39 1.06 8.84
C ASP A 34 -2.01 1.12 9.53
N LEU A 35 -0.94 1.42 8.77
CA LEU A 35 0.40 1.59 9.34
C LEU A 35 0.44 2.67 10.43
N ALA A 36 -0.12 3.86 10.14
CA ALA A 36 -0.10 4.99 11.08
C ALA A 36 -0.80 4.64 12.40
N LYS A 37 -1.93 3.93 12.35
CA LYS A 37 -2.64 3.44 13.53
C LYS A 37 -1.83 2.40 14.31
N GLN A 38 -1.22 1.45 13.60
CA GLN A 38 -0.42 0.39 14.24
C GLN A 38 0.85 0.96 14.92
N LEU A 39 1.42 2.04 14.39
CA LEU A 39 2.62 2.67 14.97
C LEU A 39 2.28 3.70 16.04
N GLY A 40 1.21 4.48 15.83
CA GLY A 40 0.82 5.59 16.69
C GLY A 40 0.08 5.17 17.95
N GLY A 41 -0.60 4.01 17.93
CA GLY A 41 -1.44 3.59 19.05
C GLY A 41 -2.46 4.68 19.41
N ASP A 42 -2.63 4.89 20.71
CA ASP A 42 -3.52 5.93 21.26
C ASP A 42 -2.89 7.33 21.24
N SER A 43 -1.58 7.44 20.95
CA SER A 43 -0.84 8.70 20.95
C SER A 43 -1.00 9.47 19.62
N VAL A 44 -1.64 8.88 18.58
CA VAL A 44 -1.80 9.50 17.25
C VAL A 44 -3.27 9.50 16.81
N GLU A 45 -3.81 10.69 16.52
CA GLU A 45 -5.09 10.85 15.84
C GLU A 45 -4.90 10.68 14.33
N VAL A 46 -5.34 9.56 13.75
CA VAL A 46 -5.19 9.27 12.32
C VAL A 46 -6.47 9.62 11.56
N VAL A 47 -6.39 10.56 10.62
CA VAL A 47 -7.49 10.99 9.76
C VAL A 47 -7.31 10.42 8.35
N ASN A 48 -8.19 9.49 7.94
CA ASN A 48 -8.22 8.96 6.57
C ASN A 48 -8.82 9.98 5.60
N LEU A 49 -7.99 10.60 4.75
CA LEU A 49 -8.41 11.60 3.78
C LEU A 49 -8.96 10.99 2.47
N ALA A 50 -8.62 9.75 2.17
CA ALA A 50 -9.12 9.02 1.00
C ALA A 50 -10.32 8.11 1.32
N GLN A 51 -11.00 8.32 2.45
CA GLN A 51 -12.16 7.52 2.85
C GLN A 51 -13.29 7.60 1.83
N GLY A 52 -13.81 6.45 1.39
CA GLY A 52 -14.90 6.35 0.42
C GLY A 52 -14.45 6.48 -1.04
N THR A 53 -13.16 6.65 -1.30
CA THR A 53 -12.61 6.69 -2.66
C THR A 53 -12.53 5.26 -3.22
N SER A 54 -13.11 5.05 -4.39
CA SER A 54 -13.06 3.76 -5.10
C SER A 54 -11.81 3.60 -5.96
N ASP A 55 -11.21 4.71 -6.41
CA ASP A 55 -10.01 4.72 -7.26
C ASP A 55 -9.02 5.77 -6.73
N LEU A 56 -7.93 5.27 -6.12
CA LEU A 56 -6.91 6.12 -5.51
C LEU A 56 -6.03 6.84 -6.54
N HIS A 57 -5.87 6.29 -7.75
CA HIS A 57 -5.11 6.95 -8.83
C HIS A 57 -5.81 8.21 -9.35
N ARG A 58 -7.16 8.21 -9.32
CA ARG A 58 -7.99 9.34 -9.77
C ARG A 58 -8.44 10.24 -8.63
N PHE A 59 -8.10 9.88 -7.40
CA PHE A 59 -8.47 10.67 -6.24
C PHE A 59 -7.85 12.07 -6.30
N GLN A 60 -8.68 13.08 -6.03
CA GLN A 60 -8.29 14.48 -5.93
C GLN A 60 -8.93 15.05 -4.65
N PRO A 61 -8.15 15.28 -3.57
CA PRO A 61 -8.71 15.80 -2.32
C PRO A 61 -9.20 17.23 -2.51
N GLY A 62 -10.44 17.45 -2.10
CA GLY A 62 -11.07 18.78 -2.08
C GLY A 62 -10.97 19.45 -0.71
N PRO A 63 -11.57 20.66 -0.56
CA PRO A 63 -11.62 21.37 0.70
C PRO A 63 -12.27 20.58 1.85
N LYS A 64 -13.26 19.73 1.53
CA LYS A 64 -13.96 18.88 2.50
C LYS A 64 -13.01 17.84 3.11
N GLU A 65 -12.23 17.15 2.25
CA GLU A 65 -11.26 16.13 2.70
C GLU A 65 -10.17 16.78 3.54
N LEU A 66 -9.57 17.87 3.07
CA LEU A 66 -8.54 18.60 3.80
C LEU A 66 -9.07 19.20 5.11
N GLY A 67 -10.31 19.65 5.12
CA GLY A 67 -10.98 20.20 6.33
C GLY A 67 -11.06 19.16 7.47
N ARG A 68 -11.19 17.86 7.16
CA ARG A 68 -11.19 16.79 8.18
C ARG A 68 -9.87 16.70 8.94
N ALA A 69 -8.76 16.96 8.28
CA ALA A 69 -7.43 16.97 8.89
C ALA A 69 -6.98 18.39 9.31
N ARG A 70 -7.93 19.31 9.55
CA ARG A 70 -7.59 20.65 10.05
C ARG A 70 -6.78 20.55 11.33
N GLY A 71 -5.67 21.27 11.39
CA GLY A 71 -4.74 21.24 12.53
C GLY A 71 -3.79 20.04 12.55
N ALA A 72 -3.79 19.16 11.52
CA ALA A 72 -2.82 18.09 11.45
C ALA A 72 -1.37 18.64 11.35
N GLN A 73 -0.49 18.05 12.13
CA GLN A 73 0.93 18.37 12.15
C GLN A 73 1.72 17.61 11.07
N LEU A 74 1.14 16.51 10.55
CA LEU A 74 1.75 15.66 9.54
C LEU A 74 0.70 15.21 8.52
N TYR A 75 1.12 15.13 7.26
CA TYR A 75 0.34 14.53 6.17
C TYR A 75 1.18 13.42 5.53
N MET A 76 0.59 12.22 5.36
CA MET A 76 1.29 11.06 4.80
C MET A 76 0.73 10.70 3.43
N VAL A 77 1.63 10.54 2.46
CA VAL A 77 1.36 10.11 1.09
C VAL A 77 2.22 8.90 0.73
N ALA A 78 1.79 8.10 -0.24
CA ALA A 78 2.58 6.96 -0.73
C ALA A 78 3.86 7.42 -1.44
N GLY A 79 3.80 8.51 -2.20
CA GLY A 79 4.93 9.07 -2.93
C GLY A 79 5.25 8.33 -4.24
N LYS A 80 6.45 8.54 -4.78
CA LYS A 80 6.90 7.98 -6.07
C LYS A 80 6.00 8.36 -7.26
N GLY A 81 5.34 9.52 -7.18
CA GLY A 81 4.45 10.01 -8.25
C GLY A 81 3.04 9.39 -8.24
N PHE A 82 2.68 8.64 -7.20
CA PHE A 82 1.33 8.09 -7.07
C PHE A 82 0.27 9.19 -6.94
N GLU A 83 0.51 10.16 -6.07
CA GLU A 83 -0.39 11.29 -5.85
C GLU A 83 -0.08 12.42 -6.85
N SER A 84 -0.86 12.52 -7.92
CA SER A 84 -0.75 13.60 -8.92
C SER A 84 -1.00 15.00 -8.32
N TYR A 85 -1.69 15.08 -7.19
CA TYR A 85 -2.03 16.30 -6.45
C TYR A 85 -1.00 16.70 -5.38
N LEU A 86 0.10 15.98 -5.24
CA LEU A 86 1.09 16.18 -4.16
C LEU A 86 1.60 17.63 -4.08
N GLY A 87 1.96 18.24 -5.21
CA GLY A 87 2.43 19.64 -5.23
C GLY A 87 1.39 20.63 -4.71
N LYS A 88 0.11 20.40 -5.01
CA LYS A 88 -1.00 21.21 -4.49
C LYS A 88 -1.15 21.04 -2.97
N ILE A 89 -1.05 19.80 -2.45
CA ILE A 89 -1.10 19.58 -1.00
C ILE A 89 0.07 20.29 -0.31
N GLN A 90 1.29 20.12 -0.81
CA GLN A 90 2.49 20.75 -0.27
C GLN A 90 2.37 22.28 -0.22
N SER A 91 1.73 22.91 -1.22
CA SER A 91 1.51 24.36 -1.21
C SER A 91 0.47 24.82 -0.19
N ILE A 92 -0.51 23.99 0.14
CA ILE A 92 -1.59 24.32 1.09
C ILE A 92 -1.14 24.09 2.54
N VAL A 93 -0.54 22.95 2.84
CA VAL A 93 -0.25 22.53 4.23
C VAL A 93 1.19 22.83 4.66
N GLY A 94 2.08 23.16 3.73
CA GLY A 94 3.52 23.30 3.93
C GLY A 94 4.27 22.01 3.59
N LYS A 95 5.36 22.13 2.84
CA LYS A 95 6.16 20.97 2.36
C LYS A 95 6.79 20.15 3.50
N ASP A 96 7.17 20.81 4.57
CA ASP A 96 7.75 20.24 5.79
C ASP A 96 6.77 19.37 6.59
N ARG A 97 5.45 19.56 6.36
CA ARG A 97 4.40 18.74 6.96
C ARG A 97 4.02 17.52 6.13
N VAL A 98 4.61 17.30 4.97
CA VAL A 98 4.26 16.18 4.09
C VAL A 98 5.37 15.14 4.09
N LEU A 99 5.03 13.93 4.54
CA LEU A 99 5.89 12.75 4.48
C LEU A 99 5.52 11.89 3.28
N GLU A 100 6.39 11.88 2.28
CA GLU A 100 6.36 10.91 1.19
C GLU A 100 7.05 9.61 1.65
N VAL A 101 6.27 8.65 2.15
CA VAL A 101 6.81 7.41 2.74
C VAL A 101 7.67 6.64 1.74
N GLY A 102 7.20 6.52 0.50
CA GLY A 102 7.90 5.80 -0.56
C GLY A 102 9.22 6.42 -1.01
N ARG A 103 9.49 7.70 -0.69
CA ARG A 103 10.70 8.41 -1.15
C ARG A 103 11.99 7.74 -0.68
N LYS A 104 12.01 7.19 0.54
CA LYS A 104 13.17 6.49 1.12
C LYS A 104 13.14 4.97 0.90
N ILE A 105 12.13 4.44 0.22
CA ILE A 105 12.03 3.03 -0.15
C ILE A 105 12.72 2.83 -1.50
N PRO A 106 13.53 1.76 -1.71
CA PRO A 106 14.15 1.48 -2.99
C PRO A 106 13.12 1.44 -4.12
N SER A 107 13.43 2.11 -5.23
CA SER A 107 12.52 2.21 -6.36
C SER A 107 12.65 1.01 -7.30
N LEU A 108 11.51 0.55 -7.82
CA LEU A 108 11.44 -0.31 -8.97
C LEU A 108 11.19 0.58 -10.19
N THR A 109 11.97 0.38 -11.25
CA THR A 109 11.80 1.11 -12.51
C THR A 109 11.27 0.19 -13.58
N TYR A 110 10.39 0.71 -14.43
CA TYR A 110 9.99 0.06 -15.65
C TYR A 110 10.92 0.53 -16.78
N GLY A 111 11.70 -0.37 -17.38
CA GLY A 111 12.65 0.00 -18.43
C GLY A 111 13.16 -1.17 -19.27
N LYS A 112 13.83 -0.86 -20.39
CA LYS A 112 14.48 -1.86 -21.23
C LYS A 112 15.50 -2.65 -20.38
N GLY A 113 15.27 -3.96 -20.23
CA GLY A 113 16.14 -4.85 -19.46
C GLY A 113 15.56 -5.41 -18.17
N ASN A 114 14.50 -4.87 -17.62
CA ASN A 114 13.78 -5.53 -16.55
C ASN A 114 12.81 -6.58 -17.15
N ASN A 115 13.08 -7.86 -16.96
CA ASN A 115 12.24 -8.99 -17.41
C ASN A 115 10.81 -9.01 -16.82
N LEU A 116 10.39 -7.92 -16.18
CA LEU A 116 9.05 -7.73 -15.65
C LEU A 116 8.02 -7.36 -16.73
N HIS A 117 8.47 -7.15 -17.99
CA HIS A 117 7.60 -6.69 -19.07
C HIS A 117 7.58 -7.63 -20.23
N ALA A 118 6.50 -8.40 -20.34
CA ALA A 118 6.20 -9.07 -21.60
C ALA A 118 5.37 -8.19 -22.57
N CYS A 119 4.95 -6.95 -22.19
CA CYS A 119 3.73 -6.47 -22.79
C CYS A 119 3.65 -5.03 -23.29
N CYS A 120 4.75 -4.28 -23.49
CA CYS A 120 4.63 -2.96 -24.13
C CYS A 120 5.62 -2.76 -25.27
N PRO A 121 5.34 -3.30 -26.48
CA PRO A 121 6.13 -2.97 -27.66
C PRO A 121 5.89 -1.54 -28.18
N THR A 122 4.79 -0.86 -27.81
CA THR A 122 4.32 0.31 -28.57
C THR A 122 3.94 1.56 -27.79
N HIS A 123 3.94 1.58 -26.45
CA HIS A 123 3.51 2.77 -25.69
C HIS A 123 4.62 3.30 -24.77
N SER A 124 5.65 3.90 -25.40
CA SER A 124 6.79 4.55 -24.75
C SER A 124 6.48 5.95 -24.16
N ASN A 125 5.26 6.44 -24.20
CA ASN A 125 4.94 7.86 -23.96
C ASN A 125 4.15 8.19 -22.69
N HIS A 126 4.05 7.30 -21.69
CA HIS A 126 3.48 7.67 -20.41
C HIS A 126 4.60 7.92 -19.40
N ASN A 127 4.91 9.21 -19.22
CA ASN A 127 6.04 9.75 -18.48
C ASN A 127 5.76 9.77 -16.96
N HIS A 128 5.66 8.60 -16.32
CA HIS A 128 5.77 8.49 -14.86
C HIS A 128 7.23 8.32 -14.41
N GLY A 129 8.19 8.84 -15.17
CA GLY A 129 9.62 8.73 -14.87
C GLY A 129 10.13 7.28 -14.78
N GLY A 130 9.39 6.30 -15.29
CA GLY A 130 9.74 4.89 -15.22
C GLY A 130 9.70 4.27 -13.82
N LEU A 131 9.22 4.99 -12.80
CA LEU A 131 9.09 4.48 -11.44
C LEU A 131 7.77 3.76 -11.23
N ASP A 132 7.83 2.60 -10.57
CA ASP A 132 6.66 1.91 -10.04
C ASP A 132 6.27 2.53 -8.68
N PRO A 133 5.09 3.16 -8.54
CA PRO A 133 4.68 3.72 -7.27
C PRO A 133 4.18 2.68 -6.27
N HIS A 134 3.85 1.44 -6.69
CA HIS A 134 3.12 0.44 -5.92
C HIS A 134 4.03 -0.36 -4.95
N TRP A 135 4.91 0.35 -4.23
CA TRP A 135 5.85 -0.26 -3.28
C TRP A 135 5.17 -1.02 -2.14
N TRP A 136 3.90 -0.74 -1.86
CA TRP A 136 3.12 -1.42 -0.81
C TRP A 136 2.84 -2.90 -1.09
N HIS A 137 3.17 -3.39 -2.27
CA HIS A 137 3.16 -4.81 -2.59
C HIS A 137 4.48 -5.53 -2.23
N SER A 138 5.42 -4.87 -1.55
CA SER A 138 6.62 -5.49 -0.97
C SER A 138 6.54 -5.50 0.56
N ILE A 139 6.71 -6.68 1.17
CA ILE A 139 6.74 -6.83 2.63
C ILE A 139 7.99 -6.15 3.20
N ASP A 140 9.13 -6.20 2.51
CA ASP A 140 10.35 -5.48 2.94
C ASP A 140 10.16 -3.97 2.90
N ALA A 141 9.41 -3.45 1.92
CA ALA A 141 9.07 -2.04 1.86
C ALA A 141 8.25 -1.59 3.08
N TRP A 142 7.32 -2.40 3.57
CA TRP A 142 6.56 -2.12 4.79
C TRP A 142 7.44 -2.09 6.04
N ARG A 143 8.44 -2.96 6.14
CA ARG A 143 9.41 -2.93 7.25
C ARG A 143 10.19 -1.62 7.27
N ARG A 144 10.60 -1.11 6.10
CA ARG A 144 11.24 0.20 5.94
C ARG A 144 10.28 1.34 6.24
N ALA A 145 9.04 1.28 5.73
CA ALA A 145 8.00 2.26 5.97
C ALA A 145 7.72 2.43 7.48
N ALA A 146 7.69 1.32 8.23
CA ALA A 146 7.50 1.37 9.68
C ALA A 146 8.59 2.17 10.39
N THR A 147 9.86 1.99 10.01
CA THR A 147 10.96 2.79 10.55
C THR A 147 10.84 4.26 10.18
N ILE A 148 10.58 4.56 8.88
CA ILE A 148 10.45 5.92 8.37
C ILE A 148 9.34 6.69 9.11
N VAL A 149 8.18 6.04 9.31
CA VAL A 149 7.02 6.68 9.95
C VAL A 149 7.24 6.84 11.46
N ALA A 150 7.80 5.83 12.14
CA ALA A 150 8.11 5.93 13.57
C ALA A 150 9.15 7.01 13.87
N ASP A 151 10.17 7.16 13.03
CA ASP A 151 11.16 8.24 13.12
C ASP A 151 10.51 9.61 12.97
N GLU A 152 9.58 9.77 12.01
CA GLU A 152 8.88 11.04 11.80
C GLU A 152 7.89 11.35 12.94
N PHE A 153 7.19 10.34 13.50
CA PHE A 153 6.35 10.50 14.68
C PHE A 153 7.20 10.92 15.89
N SER A 154 8.31 10.22 16.12
CA SER A 154 9.24 10.52 17.22
C SER A 154 9.84 11.93 17.16
N LYS A 155 10.06 12.44 15.94
CA LYS A 155 10.55 13.79 15.70
C LYS A 155 9.49 14.85 16.04
N ARG A 156 8.21 14.59 15.75
CA ARG A 156 7.10 15.52 15.98
C ARG A 156 6.53 15.43 17.37
N ASP A 157 6.64 14.27 17.99
CA ASP A 157 6.17 13.99 19.34
C ASP A 157 7.23 13.19 20.11
N PRO A 158 8.29 13.86 20.58
CA PRO A 158 9.40 13.21 21.30
C PRO A 158 8.99 12.55 22.61
N ALA A 159 7.88 12.98 23.21
CA ALA A 159 7.40 12.42 24.48
C ALA A 159 7.00 10.94 24.34
N ASN A 160 6.42 10.56 23.18
CA ASN A 160 5.96 9.21 22.90
C ASN A 160 6.93 8.39 22.02
N LYS A 161 8.17 8.87 21.83
CA LYS A 161 9.20 8.21 20.98
C LYS A 161 9.38 6.72 21.30
N LYS A 162 9.48 6.35 22.57
CA LYS A 162 9.70 4.95 22.99
C LYS A 162 8.53 4.04 22.55
N GLU A 163 7.32 4.54 22.61
CA GLU A 163 6.12 3.82 22.15
C GLU A 163 6.18 3.60 20.63
N TYR A 164 6.47 4.64 19.85
CA TYR A 164 6.56 4.53 18.37
C TYR A 164 7.67 3.54 17.95
N GLU A 165 8.82 3.56 18.60
CA GLU A 165 9.93 2.63 18.35
C GLU A 165 9.53 1.18 18.70
N ALA A 166 8.86 0.96 19.83
CA ALA A 166 8.37 -0.36 20.25
C ALA A 166 7.30 -0.89 19.29
N ASN A 167 6.34 -0.05 18.90
CA ASN A 167 5.28 -0.41 17.95
C ASN A 167 5.86 -0.75 16.55
N ALA A 168 6.84 0.04 16.08
CA ALA A 168 7.54 -0.23 14.83
C ALA A 168 8.33 -1.55 14.88
N LYS A 169 8.98 -1.87 16.01
CA LYS A 169 9.66 -3.16 16.21
C LYS A 169 8.65 -4.33 16.15
N ALA A 170 7.53 -4.20 16.85
CA ALA A 170 6.47 -5.21 16.86
C ALA A 170 5.87 -5.41 15.45
N PHE A 171 5.59 -4.31 14.74
CA PHE A 171 5.11 -4.35 13.36
C PHE A 171 6.10 -5.08 12.44
N ARG A 172 7.41 -4.75 12.50
CA ARG A 172 8.42 -5.45 11.68
C ARG A 172 8.47 -6.94 11.99
N GLY A 173 8.33 -7.34 13.25
CA GLY A 173 8.23 -8.76 13.63
C GLY A 173 7.03 -9.47 12.96
N ARG A 174 5.85 -8.81 12.91
CA ARG A 174 4.70 -9.35 12.19
C ARG A 174 4.96 -9.45 10.68
N MET A 175 5.66 -8.48 10.09
CA MET A 175 6.07 -8.53 8.68
C MET A 175 7.07 -9.68 8.41
N ASP A 176 7.93 -10.04 9.34
CA ASP A 176 8.82 -11.21 9.21
C ASP A 176 8.01 -12.52 9.16
N VAL A 177 7.01 -12.65 10.03
CA VAL A 177 6.08 -13.80 10.02
C VAL A 177 5.31 -13.85 8.70
N LEU A 178 4.74 -12.73 8.28
CA LEU A 178 4.01 -12.62 7.02
C LEU A 178 4.89 -12.99 5.81
N ASN A 179 6.14 -12.51 5.79
CA ASN A 179 7.10 -12.83 4.71
C ASN A 179 7.42 -14.32 4.66
N SER A 180 7.61 -14.95 5.82
CA SER A 180 7.89 -16.39 5.91
C SER A 180 6.70 -17.22 5.41
N TRP A 181 5.48 -16.85 5.83
CA TRP A 181 4.26 -17.48 5.34
C TRP A 181 4.10 -17.29 3.83
N THR A 182 4.23 -16.04 3.33
CA THR A 182 4.12 -15.73 1.90
C THR A 182 5.11 -16.54 1.07
N LYS A 183 6.37 -16.61 1.49
CA LYS A 183 7.40 -17.45 0.82
C LYS A 183 6.99 -18.91 0.77
N GLY A 184 6.44 -19.44 1.87
CA GLY A 184 5.94 -20.81 1.94
C GLY A 184 4.81 -21.06 0.93
N GLN A 185 3.83 -20.14 0.87
CA GLN A 185 2.72 -20.24 -0.06
C GLN A 185 3.17 -20.12 -1.53
N MET A 186 3.94 -19.09 -1.87
CA MET A 186 4.38 -18.81 -3.24
C MET A 186 5.27 -19.93 -3.83
N LYS A 187 5.98 -20.67 -3.00
CA LYS A 187 6.76 -21.85 -3.44
C LYS A 187 5.89 -22.99 -3.97
N ARG A 188 4.63 -23.08 -3.57
CA ARG A 188 3.68 -24.12 -4.03
C ARG A 188 3.32 -23.96 -5.50
N VAL A 189 3.52 -22.76 -6.08
CA VAL A 189 3.25 -22.52 -7.50
C VAL A 189 4.44 -23.02 -8.33
N PRO A 190 4.21 -23.91 -9.34
CA PRO A 190 5.25 -24.38 -10.24
C PRO A 190 5.97 -23.24 -10.97
N LYS A 191 7.27 -23.39 -11.23
CA LYS A 191 8.09 -22.32 -11.82
C LYS A 191 7.56 -21.85 -13.18
N ASN A 192 7.02 -22.74 -14.00
CA ASN A 192 6.44 -22.44 -15.32
C ASN A 192 5.10 -21.71 -15.25
N ARG A 193 4.47 -21.61 -14.07
CA ARG A 193 3.21 -20.87 -13.84
C ARG A 193 3.42 -19.54 -13.09
N ARG A 194 4.67 -19.12 -12.85
CA ARG A 194 5.00 -17.90 -12.08
C ARG A 194 4.95 -16.63 -12.95
N THR A 195 3.88 -16.49 -13.71
CA THR A 195 3.53 -15.24 -14.39
C THR A 195 2.21 -14.73 -13.81
N LEU A 196 2.25 -13.59 -13.16
CA LEU A 196 1.10 -12.94 -12.54
C LEU A 196 0.47 -11.99 -13.55
N ALA A 197 -0.65 -12.40 -14.16
CA ALA A 197 -1.40 -11.59 -15.11
C ALA A 197 -2.52 -10.83 -14.39
N THR A 198 -2.40 -9.50 -14.28
CA THR A 198 -3.30 -8.62 -13.53
C THR A 198 -3.85 -7.50 -14.41
N ALA A 199 -4.80 -6.70 -13.89
CA ALA A 199 -5.38 -5.62 -14.66
C ALA A 199 -4.33 -4.57 -15.03
N HIS A 200 -3.69 -3.94 -14.05
CA HIS A 200 -2.64 -2.96 -14.32
C HIS A 200 -1.30 -3.35 -13.65
N ALA A 201 -0.28 -2.57 -13.87
CA ALA A 201 1.09 -2.86 -13.44
C ALA A 201 1.34 -2.55 -11.94
N ALA A 202 0.46 -3.01 -11.04
CA ALA A 202 0.59 -2.74 -9.60
C ALA A 202 1.49 -3.72 -8.85
N PHE A 203 1.65 -4.93 -9.33
CA PHE A 203 2.25 -6.03 -8.57
C PHE A 203 3.75 -6.23 -8.86
N GLY A 204 4.43 -5.22 -9.43
CA GLY A 204 5.84 -5.30 -9.80
C GLY A 204 6.75 -5.64 -8.62
N TYR A 205 6.54 -5.00 -7.47
CA TYR A 205 7.31 -5.28 -6.26
C TYR A 205 7.08 -6.69 -5.72
N LEU A 206 5.82 -7.18 -5.72
CA LEU A 206 5.52 -8.56 -5.33
C LEU A 206 6.23 -9.55 -6.25
N CYS A 207 6.12 -9.35 -7.56
CA CYS A 207 6.76 -10.21 -8.55
C CYS A 207 8.29 -10.22 -8.39
N LYS A 208 8.91 -9.06 -8.16
CA LYS A 208 10.34 -8.93 -7.90
C LYS A 208 10.76 -9.70 -6.65
N ASP A 209 10.04 -9.53 -5.54
CA ASP A 209 10.40 -10.13 -4.25
C ASP A 209 10.35 -11.67 -4.27
N PHE A 210 9.50 -12.25 -5.13
CA PHE A 210 9.32 -13.70 -5.22
C PHE A 210 9.84 -14.32 -6.52
N GLY A 211 10.51 -13.56 -7.39
CA GLY A 211 11.09 -14.04 -8.64
C GLY A 211 10.03 -14.44 -9.67
N TRP A 212 8.92 -13.71 -9.75
CA TRP A 212 7.82 -13.91 -10.67
C TRP A 212 7.89 -12.90 -11.84
N LYS A 213 7.20 -13.22 -12.93
CA LYS A 213 6.94 -12.27 -14.03
C LYS A 213 5.61 -11.58 -13.78
N MET A 214 5.47 -10.32 -14.22
CA MET A 214 4.22 -9.57 -14.21
C MET A 214 3.74 -9.36 -15.64
N LEU A 215 2.45 -9.58 -15.90
CA LEU A 215 1.78 -9.31 -17.17
C LEU A 215 0.58 -8.40 -16.93
N PRO A 216 0.71 -7.07 -17.07
CA PRO A 216 -0.41 -6.15 -16.94
C PRO A 216 -1.28 -6.20 -18.22
N VAL A 217 -2.47 -6.77 -18.11
CA VAL A 217 -3.39 -7.01 -19.21
C VAL A 217 -3.94 -5.73 -19.83
N GLN A 218 -4.13 -4.69 -19.03
CA GLN A 218 -4.62 -3.37 -19.46
C GLN A 218 -3.49 -2.34 -19.61
N GLY A 219 -2.23 -2.75 -19.42
CA GLY A 219 -1.07 -1.87 -19.50
C GLY A 219 -0.68 -1.24 -18.16
N MET A 220 0.05 -0.12 -18.23
CA MET A 220 0.61 0.56 -17.05
C MET A 220 -0.44 1.33 -16.26
N ASN A 221 -1.49 1.82 -16.92
CA ASN A 221 -2.49 2.71 -16.35
C ASN A 221 -3.90 2.13 -16.47
N ARG A 222 -4.76 2.54 -15.50
CA ARG A 222 -6.19 2.19 -15.48
C ARG A 222 -7.05 3.01 -16.45
N GLU A 223 -6.51 4.06 -17.06
CA GLU A 223 -7.31 5.16 -17.64
C GLU A 223 -7.99 4.85 -18.97
N ALA A 224 -7.49 3.90 -19.75
CA ALA A 224 -8.05 3.58 -21.05
C ALA A 224 -8.62 2.16 -21.10
N SER A 225 -9.81 2.01 -21.63
CA SER A 225 -10.29 0.69 -22.07
C SER A 225 -9.36 0.19 -23.18
N PRO A 226 -8.85 -1.04 -23.08
CA PRO A 226 -7.95 -1.58 -24.11
C PRO A 226 -8.63 -1.57 -25.48
N SER A 227 -7.88 -1.20 -26.52
CA SER A 227 -8.38 -1.28 -27.90
C SER A 227 -8.58 -2.76 -28.33
N PRO A 228 -9.43 -3.04 -29.31
CA PRO A 228 -9.57 -4.39 -29.85
C PRO A 228 -8.25 -5.00 -30.33
N LYS A 229 -7.37 -4.18 -30.92
CA LYS A 229 -6.01 -4.59 -31.32
C LYS A 229 -5.20 -5.05 -30.11
N TRP A 230 -5.20 -4.25 -29.04
CA TRP A 230 -4.49 -4.60 -27.80
C TRP A 230 -5.02 -5.90 -27.18
N LEU A 231 -6.34 -6.09 -27.15
CA LEU A 231 -6.96 -7.33 -26.65
C LEU A 231 -6.51 -8.55 -27.46
N GLY A 232 -6.44 -8.44 -28.80
CA GLY A 232 -5.91 -9.49 -29.66
C GLY A 232 -4.44 -9.82 -29.38
N GLU A 233 -3.60 -8.79 -29.17
CA GLU A 233 -2.18 -8.95 -28.77
C GLU A 233 -2.05 -9.64 -27.41
N MET A 234 -2.86 -9.26 -26.42
CA MET A 234 -2.88 -9.91 -25.11
C MET A 234 -3.37 -11.36 -25.19
N ALA A 235 -4.39 -11.65 -25.98
CA ALA A 235 -4.85 -13.02 -26.22
C ALA A 235 -3.74 -13.89 -26.81
N ALA A 236 -2.96 -13.36 -27.77
CA ALA A 236 -1.81 -14.05 -28.33
C ALA A 236 -0.71 -14.33 -27.29
N VAL A 237 -0.39 -13.33 -26.42
CA VAL A 237 0.56 -13.49 -25.33
C VAL A 237 0.09 -14.53 -24.32
N ILE A 238 -1.17 -14.49 -23.90
CA ILE A 238 -1.77 -15.45 -22.96
C ILE A 238 -1.63 -16.88 -23.48
N LYS A 239 -1.93 -17.11 -24.77
CA LYS A 239 -1.78 -18.44 -25.41
C LYS A 239 -0.31 -18.85 -25.51
N LYS A 240 0.56 -17.96 -26.00
CA LYS A 240 1.99 -18.23 -26.19
C LYS A 240 2.72 -18.57 -24.89
N GLU A 241 2.49 -17.76 -23.83
CA GLU A 241 3.13 -17.91 -22.53
C GLU A 241 2.39 -18.93 -21.64
N GLN A 242 1.33 -19.56 -22.13
CA GLN A 242 0.51 -20.55 -21.40
C GLN A 242 0.05 -20.02 -20.03
N ILE A 243 -0.46 -18.78 -20.00
CA ILE A 243 -0.92 -18.15 -18.76
C ILE A 243 -2.09 -18.95 -18.18
N ALA A 244 -1.91 -19.47 -16.96
CA ALA A 244 -2.91 -20.35 -16.34
C ALA A 244 -4.15 -19.60 -15.83
N ALA A 245 -3.96 -18.37 -15.32
CA ALA A 245 -5.07 -17.53 -14.88
C ALA A 245 -4.76 -16.05 -15.03
N VAL A 246 -5.80 -15.24 -15.22
CA VAL A 246 -5.77 -13.76 -15.19
C VAL A 246 -6.57 -13.26 -14.00
N PHE A 247 -6.07 -12.23 -13.32
CA PHE A 247 -6.66 -11.72 -12.10
C PHE A 247 -7.20 -10.31 -12.31
N PRO A 248 -8.54 -10.13 -12.26
CA PRO A 248 -9.11 -8.80 -12.12
C PRO A 248 -8.64 -8.13 -10.82
N GLU A 249 -8.86 -6.85 -10.70
CA GLU A 249 -8.71 -6.13 -9.45
C GLU A 249 -10.09 -5.64 -8.98
N GLN A 250 -10.27 -5.45 -7.67
CA GLN A 250 -11.59 -5.19 -7.07
C GLN A 250 -12.31 -3.98 -7.66
N THR A 251 -11.57 -3.00 -8.17
CA THR A 251 -12.12 -1.75 -8.72
C THR A 251 -12.18 -1.71 -10.25
N HIS A 252 -11.90 -2.83 -10.93
CA HIS A 252 -11.83 -2.88 -12.40
C HIS A 252 -13.09 -3.43 -13.07
N ASN A 253 -13.32 -2.95 -14.31
CA ASN A 253 -14.38 -3.49 -15.17
C ASN A 253 -14.03 -4.94 -15.59
N PRO A 254 -14.85 -5.94 -15.24
CA PRO A 254 -14.56 -7.34 -15.53
C PRO A 254 -14.67 -7.71 -17.03
N LYS A 255 -15.25 -6.86 -17.88
CA LYS A 255 -15.50 -7.16 -19.30
C LYS A 255 -14.24 -7.54 -20.08
N VAL A 256 -13.11 -6.88 -19.81
CA VAL A 256 -11.83 -7.17 -20.46
C VAL A 256 -11.40 -8.62 -20.20
N PHE A 257 -11.49 -9.04 -18.94
CA PHE A 257 -11.13 -10.40 -18.52
C PHE A 257 -12.08 -11.45 -19.09
N GLN A 258 -13.38 -11.16 -19.16
CA GLN A 258 -14.38 -12.01 -19.79
C GLN A 258 -14.11 -12.21 -21.29
N THR A 259 -13.73 -11.14 -22.01
CA THR A 259 -13.35 -11.21 -23.42
C THR A 259 -12.11 -12.09 -23.61
N LEU A 260 -11.06 -11.87 -22.83
CA LEU A 260 -9.83 -12.67 -22.90
C LEU A 260 -10.08 -14.13 -22.56
N ALA A 261 -10.88 -14.41 -21.53
CA ALA A 261 -11.24 -15.78 -21.18
C ALA A 261 -12.01 -16.48 -22.28
N LYS A 262 -12.96 -15.79 -22.94
CA LYS A 262 -13.70 -16.32 -24.09
C LYS A 262 -12.80 -16.65 -25.29
N GLU A 263 -11.81 -15.81 -25.57
CA GLU A 263 -10.90 -15.98 -26.71
C GLU A 263 -9.76 -16.99 -26.47
N THR A 264 -9.33 -17.14 -25.22
CA THR A 264 -8.12 -17.92 -24.90
C THR A 264 -8.40 -19.17 -24.09
N GLY A 265 -9.55 -19.26 -23.43
CA GLY A 265 -9.84 -20.30 -22.44
C GLY A 265 -9.15 -20.09 -21.08
N VAL A 266 -8.45 -18.96 -20.87
CA VAL A 266 -7.76 -18.68 -19.61
C VAL A 266 -8.73 -18.57 -18.45
N LYS A 267 -8.38 -19.09 -17.29
CA LYS A 267 -9.21 -18.97 -16.07
C LYS A 267 -9.21 -17.52 -15.58
N ILE A 268 -10.36 -17.04 -15.10
CA ILE A 268 -10.46 -15.77 -14.37
C ILE A 268 -10.36 -16.09 -12.88
N GLY A 269 -9.33 -15.58 -12.24
CA GLY A 269 -9.14 -15.71 -10.79
C GLY A 269 -10.04 -14.76 -10.00
N THR A 270 -10.13 -14.97 -8.70
CA THR A 270 -10.76 -14.02 -7.76
C THR A 270 -10.04 -12.68 -7.83
N PRO A 271 -10.76 -11.54 -7.75
CA PRO A 271 -10.15 -10.22 -7.80
C PRO A 271 -9.09 -9.99 -6.73
N LEU A 272 -7.94 -9.41 -7.12
CA LEU A 272 -6.88 -9.00 -6.23
C LEU A 272 -7.13 -7.59 -5.66
N ILE A 273 -6.51 -7.31 -4.53
CA ILE A 273 -6.48 -5.99 -3.92
C ILE A 273 -5.20 -5.29 -4.37
N ALA A 274 -5.31 -4.30 -5.25
CA ALA A 274 -4.16 -3.54 -5.75
C ALA A 274 -3.87 -2.31 -4.88
N ASP A 275 -4.88 -1.52 -4.56
CA ASP A 275 -4.73 -0.26 -3.86
C ASP A 275 -5.67 -0.22 -2.65
N GLY A 276 -5.16 -0.50 -1.46
CA GLY A 276 -5.95 -0.48 -0.25
C GLY A 276 -6.19 -1.85 0.38
N GLY A 277 -7.35 -2.02 1.01
CA GLY A 277 -7.70 -3.21 1.77
C GLY A 277 -7.97 -2.92 3.23
N PRO A 278 -8.44 -3.91 4.00
CA PRO A 278 -8.80 -3.72 5.41
C PRO A 278 -7.57 -3.58 6.33
N SER A 279 -6.43 -4.19 5.98
CA SER A 279 -5.11 -4.00 6.60
C SER A 279 -4.01 -4.48 5.66
N ILE A 280 -2.77 -4.14 5.98
CA ILE A 280 -1.57 -4.59 5.23
C ILE A 280 -1.51 -6.11 5.21
N GLU A 281 -1.62 -6.75 6.38
CA GLU A 281 -1.56 -8.21 6.52
C GLU A 281 -2.69 -8.91 5.75
N LYS A 282 -3.91 -8.40 5.86
CA LYS A 282 -5.08 -8.99 5.19
C LYS A 282 -5.01 -8.84 3.68
N MET A 283 -4.47 -7.73 3.16
CA MET A 283 -4.21 -7.56 1.74
C MET A 283 -3.26 -8.64 1.22
N PHE A 284 -2.12 -8.85 1.88
CA PHE A 284 -1.17 -9.90 1.48
C PHE A 284 -1.77 -11.30 1.59
N GLN A 285 -2.44 -11.60 2.71
CA GLN A 285 -3.09 -12.90 2.91
C GLN A 285 -4.12 -13.20 1.83
N HIS A 286 -4.98 -12.22 1.50
CA HIS A 286 -5.96 -12.36 0.43
C HIS A 286 -5.27 -12.60 -0.92
N ASN A 287 -4.38 -11.70 -1.33
CA ASN A 287 -3.74 -11.77 -2.64
C ASN A 287 -2.94 -13.07 -2.81
N VAL A 288 -2.14 -13.44 -1.83
CA VAL A 288 -1.31 -14.67 -1.88
C VAL A 288 -2.19 -15.92 -1.92
N THR A 289 -3.25 -15.99 -1.10
CA THR A 289 -4.18 -17.13 -1.11
C THR A 289 -4.86 -17.28 -2.46
N VAL A 290 -5.35 -16.18 -3.03
CA VAL A 290 -6.02 -16.17 -4.34
C VAL A 290 -5.06 -16.59 -5.45
N ILE A 291 -3.85 -16.01 -5.48
CA ILE A 291 -2.83 -16.33 -6.49
C ILE A 291 -2.43 -17.80 -6.42
N VAL A 292 -2.11 -18.29 -5.22
CA VAL A 292 -1.65 -19.67 -5.03
C VAL A 292 -2.78 -20.67 -5.29
N GLY A 293 -4.02 -20.36 -4.91
CA GLY A 293 -5.17 -21.22 -5.20
C GLY A 293 -5.45 -21.37 -6.71
N ALA A 294 -5.20 -20.32 -7.49
CA ALA A 294 -5.44 -20.38 -8.95
C ALA A 294 -4.25 -20.97 -9.76
N LEU A 295 -3.02 -20.76 -9.30
CA LEU A 295 -1.80 -21.12 -10.04
C LEU A 295 -1.08 -22.35 -9.49
N GLY A 296 -1.37 -22.77 -8.26
CA GLY A 296 -0.69 -23.86 -7.56
C GLY A 296 -1.19 -25.27 -7.93
N GLU A 297 -2.31 -25.38 -8.65
CA GLU A 297 -2.93 -26.63 -9.07
C GLU A 297 -2.43 -27.05 -10.49
#